data_89d581cf6ab06eb18aa7ec370c26fc75
#
_entry.id   89d581cf6ab06eb18aa7ec370c26fc75
#
_cell.length_a   1.000
_cell.length_b   1.000
_cell.length_c   1.000
_cell.angle_alpha   90.00
_cell.angle_beta   90.00
_cell.angle_gamma   90.00
#
_symmetry.space_group_name_H-M   'P 1'
#
loop_
_entity.id
_entity.type
_entity.pdbx_description
1 polymer ?
#
loop_
_entity_poly.entity_id
_entity_poly.type
_entity_poly.pdbx_seq_one_letter_code
_entity_poly.pdbx_strand_id
1 'polypeptide(L)'
;MTLTSEQVKEKARALGADAVGIASAAVLNAHPPDPKFPQTPERISPEIKSIVAIIKRIPAGAFRTKRAECVQYMDQLVLREMDKVCLRVAQFLEGEGVYAFPLASQETKWEFKRASYGYLSGRHVAIEAGLGTMGLEVNFLSPEFGPRCYTSAVLTTAELEADEKLTRQVCIGETCSRCLYSCPADAVLHWGIDKRACAQFAQEFGYSVMLSQLQKFVQAPDPDAQLEVLCTPQAYAVWQGLLRVVGAFGDCPRCLEVCPVGEDYVKWLSDEHREIPEKNAQKVTLAKQMQTDRKAGKDLPGLSAWNVRWVGEEGYVPPKKRQEKSEELKESGEWRVKS
;
A
#
# COMPACT_ATOMS: atom_id res chain seq x y z
N MET A 1 12.60 -32.10 15.49
CA MET A 1 11.32 -31.58 16.04
C MET A 1 10.56 -30.88 14.91
N THR A 2 9.25 -31.02 14.84
CA THR A 2 8.47 -30.33 13.82
C THR A 2 8.36 -28.86 14.22
N LEU A 3 8.75 -27.95 13.34
CA LEU A 3 8.67 -26.51 13.55
C LEU A 3 7.20 -26.09 13.70
N THR A 4 6.87 -25.37 14.78
CA THR A 4 5.50 -24.91 15.05
C THR A 4 5.31 -23.44 14.68
N SER A 5 4.06 -23.04 14.36
CA SER A 5 3.70 -21.66 14.06
C SER A 5 4.08 -20.70 15.20
N GLU A 6 3.87 -21.11 16.46
CA GLU A 6 4.21 -20.28 17.60
C GLU A 6 5.72 -20.06 17.76
N GLN A 7 6.54 -21.09 17.54
CA GLN A 7 8.01 -20.95 17.56
C GLN A 7 8.48 -19.94 16.48
N VAL A 8 7.88 -19.98 15.29
CA VAL A 8 8.19 -19.03 14.21
C VAL A 8 7.77 -17.61 14.59
N LYS A 9 6.57 -17.45 15.14
CA LYS A 9 6.05 -16.14 15.59
C LYS A 9 6.88 -15.54 16.72
N GLU A 10 7.23 -16.32 17.72
CA GLU A 10 8.11 -15.89 18.82
C GLU A 10 9.49 -15.46 18.32
N LYS A 11 10.08 -16.27 17.42
CA LYS A 11 11.38 -15.97 16.84
C LYS A 11 11.32 -14.67 16.01
N ALA A 12 10.29 -14.48 15.19
CA ALA A 12 10.14 -13.28 14.39
C ALA A 12 9.98 -12.01 15.26
N ARG A 13 9.23 -12.09 16.38
CA ARG A 13 9.14 -11.00 17.37
C ARG A 13 10.50 -10.73 18.01
N ALA A 14 11.23 -11.77 18.40
CA ALA A 14 12.59 -11.63 18.97
C ALA A 14 13.58 -11.02 17.97
N LEU A 15 13.37 -11.21 16.67
CA LEU A 15 14.16 -10.61 15.59
C LEU A 15 13.72 -9.17 15.23
N GLY A 16 12.67 -8.66 15.85
CA GLY A 16 12.26 -7.26 15.75
C GLY A 16 10.95 -7.01 15.00
N ALA A 17 10.15 -8.03 14.72
CA ALA A 17 8.79 -7.84 14.24
C ALA A 17 7.89 -7.26 15.35
N ASP A 18 7.06 -6.26 15.03
CA ASP A 18 6.12 -5.69 16.01
C ASP A 18 4.84 -6.52 16.10
N ALA A 19 4.40 -7.13 15.00
CA ALA A 19 3.36 -8.17 14.99
C ALA A 19 3.66 -9.22 13.93
N VAL A 20 3.20 -10.45 14.15
CA VAL A 20 3.45 -11.60 13.28
C VAL A 20 2.22 -12.49 13.23
N GLY A 21 1.89 -12.98 12.04
CA GLY A 21 0.86 -13.99 11.83
C GLY A 21 1.23 -14.94 10.68
N ILE A 22 0.51 -16.03 10.58
CA ILE A 22 0.73 -17.05 9.55
C ILE A 22 -0.48 -17.09 8.61
N ALA A 23 -0.24 -16.95 7.31
CA ALA A 23 -1.25 -17.14 6.27
C ALA A 23 -1.01 -18.44 5.50
N SER A 24 -2.10 -19.08 5.05
CA SER A 24 -2.04 -20.25 4.19
C SER A 24 -1.77 -19.85 2.73
N ALA A 25 -0.77 -20.46 2.10
CA ALA A 25 -0.52 -20.26 0.67
C ALA A 25 -1.68 -20.76 -0.18
N ALA A 26 -2.32 -21.87 0.21
CA ALA A 26 -3.46 -22.43 -0.51
C ALA A 26 -4.65 -21.47 -0.54
N VAL A 27 -4.94 -20.78 0.57
CA VAL A 27 -6.01 -19.78 0.65
C VAL A 27 -5.72 -18.58 -0.27
N LEU A 28 -4.49 -18.07 -0.23
CA LEU A 28 -4.08 -16.93 -1.08
C LEU A 28 -4.03 -17.30 -2.57
N ASN A 29 -3.71 -18.55 -2.91
CA ASN A 29 -3.78 -19.03 -4.29
C ASN A 29 -5.23 -19.14 -4.80
N ALA A 30 -6.13 -19.63 -3.95
CA ALA A 30 -7.55 -19.79 -4.30
C ALA A 30 -8.29 -18.44 -4.38
N HIS A 31 -7.88 -17.46 -3.58
CA HIS A 31 -8.58 -16.17 -3.42
C HIS A 31 -7.66 -14.97 -3.64
N PRO A 32 -7.10 -14.78 -4.86
CA PRO A 32 -6.26 -13.61 -5.14
C PRO A 32 -7.05 -12.30 -5.00
N PRO A 33 -6.43 -11.22 -4.48
CA PRO A 33 -7.10 -9.92 -4.28
C PRO A 33 -7.74 -9.37 -5.56
N ASP A 34 -7.08 -9.57 -6.68
CA ASP A 34 -7.56 -9.21 -8.01
C ASP A 34 -7.29 -10.37 -8.98
N PRO A 35 -8.30 -11.18 -9.35
CA PRO A 35 -8.11 -12.30 -10.26
C PRO A 35 -7.63 -11.90 -11.66
N LYS A 36 -7.81 -10.65 -12.06
CA LYS A 36 -7.27 -10.15 -13.34
C LYS A 36 -5.74 -9.97 -13.26
N PHE A 37 -5.23 -9.67 -12.08
CA PHE A 37 -3.82 -9.51 -11.79
C PHE A 37 -3.47 -10.39 -10.58
N PRO A 38 -3.45 -11.70 -10.73
CA PRO A 38 -3.36 -12.63 -9.59
C PRO A 38 -2.01 -12.51 -8.91
N GLN A 39 -2.04 -11.99 -7.69
CA GLN A 39 -0.90 -11.91 -6.78
C GLN A 39 -0.99 -13.14 -5.87
N THR A 40 -0.37 -14.24 -6.30
CA THR A 40 -0.45 -15.53 -5.61
C THR A 40 0.93 -16.10 -5.28
N PRO A 41 1.08 -16.81 -4.14
CA PRO A 41 2.33 -17.47 -3.77
C PRO A 41 2.87 -18.42 -4.82
N GLU A 42 2.02 -19.20 -5.50
CA GLU A 42 2.41 -20.16 -6.52
C GLU A 42 3.13 -19.57 -7.72
N ARG A 43 2.89 -18.29 -8.04
CA ARG A 43 3.61 -17.54 -9.09
C ARG A 43 5.06 -17.27 -8.70
N ILE A 44 5.38 -17.30 -7.43
CA ILE A 44 6.74 -17.15 -6.92
C ILE A 44 7.39 -18.53 -6.86
N SER A 45 6.75 -19.47 -6.17
CA SER A 45 7.15 -20.88 -6.16
C SER A 45 5.97 -21.77 -5.79
N PRO A 46 5.73 -22.86 -6.55
CA PRO A 46 4.65 -23.80 -6.25
C PRO A 46 4.87 -24.61 -4.96
N GLU A 47 6.07 -24.60 -4.41
CA GLU A 47 6.43 -25.32 -3.19
C GLU A 47 6.04 -24.57 -1.90
N ILE A 48 5.65 -23.31 -1.99
CA ILE A 48 5.26 -22.50 -0.83
C ILE A 48 3.97 -23.04 -0.22
N LYS A 49 4.03 -23.32 1.09
CA LYS A 49 2.89 -23.82 1.88
C LYS A 49 2.35 -22.77 2.83
N SER A 50 3.23 -21.98 3.44
CA SER A 50 2.85 -20.97 4.43
C SER A 50 3.57 -19.65 4.18
N ILE A 51 2.96 -18.58 4.65
CA ILE A 51 3.53 -17.23 4.58
C ILE A 51 3.52 -16.62 5.98
N VAL A 52 4.71 -16.24 6.46
CA VAL A 52 4.89 -15.52 7.73
C VAL A 52 4.70 -14.03 7.44
N ALA A 53 3.55 -13.48 7.81
CA ALA A 53 3.27 -12.06 7.70
C ALA A 53 3.97 -11.30 8.83
N ILE A 54 4.64 -10.21 8.50
CA ILE A 54 5.42 -9.38 9.42
C ILE A 54 4.93 -7.95 9.36
N ILE A 55 4.68 -7.35 10.52
CA ILE A 55 4.35 -5.93 10.66
C ILE A 55 5.48 -5.20 11.36
N LYS A 56 5.80 -4.02 10.84
CA LYS A 56 6.64 -3.02 11.49
C LYS A 56 5.87 -1.71 11.65
N ARG A 57 5.75 -1.22 12.88
CA ARG A 57 5.10 0.07 13.16
C ARG A 57 5.99 1.23 12.74
N ILE A 58 5.37 2.32 12.33
CA ILE A 58 6.02 3.61 12.12
C ILE A 58 5.92 4.37 13.46
N PRO A 59 7.02 4.83 14.05
CA PRO A 59 6.98 5.60 15.30
C PRO A 59 6.07 6.82 15.21
N ALA A 60 5.16 6.98 16.17
CA ALA A 60 4.19 8.07 16.20
C ALA A 60 4.82 9.47 16.16
N GLY A 61 6.04 9.60 16.66
CA GLY A 61 6.81 10.84 16.60
C GLY A 61 7.03 11.38 15.19
N ALA A 62 7.08 10.51 14.19
CA ALA A 62 7.18 10.94 12.79
C ALA A 62 5.98 11.79 12.37
N PHE A 63 4.78 11.38 12.76
CA PHE A 63 3.52 12.06 12.44
C PHE A 63 3.29 13.35 13.28
N ARG A 64 4.06 13.58 14.32
CA ARG A 64 4.02 14.83 15.09
C ARG A 64 4.84 15.94 14.43
N THR A 65 5.64 15.61 13.44
CA THR A 65 6.36 16.61 12.66
C THR A 65 5.39 17.29 11.68
N LYS A 66 5.58 18.59 11.44
CA LYS A 66 4.78 19.32 10.43
C LYS A 66 5.40 19.23 9.03
N ARG A 67 6.15 18.15 8.78
CA ARG A 67 6.95 17.96 7.57
C ARG A 67 6.77 16.55 7.03
N ALA A 68 6.20 16.44 5.85
CA ALA A 68 6.03 15.16 5.16
C ALA A 68 7.37 14.44 4.95
N GLU A 69 8.45 15.20 4.71
CA GLU A 69 9.79 14.65 4.51
C GLU A 69 10.33 13.89 5.72
N CYS A 70 9.93 14.30 6.93
CA CYS A 70 10.31 13.59 8.15
C CYS A 70 9.61 12.24 8.25
N VAL A 71 8.33 12.17 7.86
CA VAL A 71 7.58 10.90 7.79
C VAL A 71 8.19 10.00 6.71
N GLN A 72 8.42 10.53 5.51
CA GLN A 72 9.02 9.79 4.40
C GLN A 72 10.40 9.21 4.75
N TYR A 73 11.22 9.99 5.46
CA TYR A 73 12.51 9.50 5.93
C TYR A 73 12.36 8.35 6.94
N MET A 74 11.42 8.48 7.88
CA MET A 74 11.12 7.43 8.86
C MET A 74 10.59 6.18 8.15
N ASP A 75 9.72 6.33 7.16
CA ASP A 75 9.19 5.23 6.34
C ASP A 75 10.32 4.41 5.71
N GLN A 76 11.31 5.07 5.12
CA GLN A 76 12.47 4.40 4.51
C GLN A 76 13.30 3.62 5.54
N LEU A 77 13.45 4.16 6.75
CA LEU A 77 14.17 3.45 7.83
C LEU A 77 13.39 2.22 8.28
N VAL A 78 12.08 2.36 8.47
CA VAL A 78 11.19 1.25 8.89
C VAL A 78 11.15 0.14 7.84
N LEU A 79 11.04 0.49 6.55
CA LEU A 79 11.04 -0.47 5.45
C LEU A 79 12.36 -1.26 5.37
N ARG A 80 13.49 -0.57 5.50
CA ARG A 80 14.82 -1.24 5.53
C ARG A 80 14.99 -2.15 6.74
N GLU A 81 14.48 -1.74 7.89
CA GLU A 81 14.53 -2.59 9.09
C GLU A 81 13.61 -3.80 8.93
N MET A 82 12.43 -3.63 8.35
CA MET A 82 11.53 -4.73 8.02
C MET A 82 12.17 -5.75 7.07
N ASP A 83 12.85 -5.29 6.02
CA ASP A 83 13.58 -6.18 5.09
C ASP A 83 14.66 -7.00 5.81
N LYS A 84 15.38 -6.39 6.77
CA LYS A 84 16.36 -7.10 7.60
C LYS A 84 15.70 -8.14 8.51
N VAL A 85 14.55 -7.80 9.12
CA VAL A 85 13.80 -8.75 9.94
C VAL A 85 13.34 -9.92 9.09
N CYS A 86 12.76 -9.68 7.92
CA CYS A 86 12.35 -10.72 6.97
C CYS A 86 13.52 -11.62 6.56
N LEU A 87 14.69 -11.05 6.25
CA LEU A 87 15.89 -11.82 5.94
C LEU A 87 16.31 -12.73 7.10
N ARG A 88 16.34 -12.22 8.33
CA ARG A 88 16.72 -13.00 9.51
C ARG A 88 15.71 -14.11 9.82
N VAL A 89 14.42 -13.86 9.60
CA VAL A 89 13.37 -14.90 9.74
C VAL A 89 13.56 -15.97 8.68
N ALA A 90 13.85 -15.60 7.43
CA ALA A 90 14.15 -16.59 6.37
C ALA A 90 15.38 -17.44 6.72
N GLN A 91 16.47 -16.82 7.17
CA GLN A 91 17.67 -17.52 7.62
C GLN A 91 17.41 -18.48 8.79
N PHE A 92 16.55 -18.09 9.74
CA PHE A 92 16.13 -18.98 10.80
C PHE A 92 15.39 -20.20 10.26
N LEU A 93 14.40 -19.98 9.39
CA LEU A 93 13.62 -21.07 8.77
C LEU A 93 14.53 -22.04 7.98
N GLU A 94 15.48 -21.50 7.22
CA GLU A 94 16.45 -22.34 6.50
C GLU A 94 17.36 -23.12 7.45
N GLY A 95 17.71 -22.55 8.61
CA GLY A 95 18.43 -23.25 9.68
C GLY A 95 17.65 -24.42 10.28
N GLU A 96 16.32 -24.38 10.22
CA GLU A 96 15.42 -25.48 10.61
C GLU A 96 15.17 -26.51 9.47
N GLY A 97 15.85 -26.36 8.32
CA GLY A 97 15.83 -27.30 7.20
C GLY A 97 14.66 -27.14 6.23
N VAL A 98 14.01 -25.97 6.20
CA VAL A 98 12.96 -25.65 5.23
C VAL A 98 13.41 -24.47 4.36
N TYR A 99 12.93 -24.40 3.12
CA TYR A 99 13.23 -23.25 2.27
C TYR A 99 12.37 -22.04 2.68
N ALA A 100 12.99 -20.86 2.63
CA ALA A 100 12.31 -19.60 2.93
C ALA A 100 12.82 -18.46 2.05
N PHE A 101 11.91 -17.58 1.68
CA PHE A 101 12.18 -16.43 0.81
C PHE A 101 11.51 -15.15 1.35
N PRO A 102 12.27 -14.09 1.63
CA PRO A 102 11.71 -12.82 2.07
C PRO A 102 11.09 -12.06 0.89
N LEU A 103 9.88 -11.57 1.06
CA LEU A 103 9.25 -10.66 0.12
C LEU A 103 9.84 -9.25 0.32
N ALA A 104 10.17 -8.58 -0.77
CA ALA A 104 10.61 -7.19 -0.69
C ALA A 104 9.49 -6.29 -0.16
N SER A 105 9.81 -5.41 0.79
CA SER A 105 8.84 -4.48 1.38
C SER A 105 8.26 -3.48 0.37
N GLN A 106 9.03 -3.16 -0.67
CA GLN A 106 8.60 -2.34 -1.81
C GLN A 106 8.96 -3.03 -3.11
N GLU A 107 7.95 -3.36 -3.90
CA GLU A 107 8.14 -4.06 -5.17
C GLU A 107 7.09 -3.65 -6.20
N THR A 108 7.53 -3.52 -7.46
CA THR A 108 6.65 -3.34 -8.62
C THR A 108 7.11 -4.28 -9.74
N LYS A 109 6.20 -5.10 -10.25
CA LYS A 109 6.45 -6.03 -11.35
C LYS A 109 5.77 -5.55 -12.62
N TRP A 110 6.57 -5.26 -13.63
CA TRP A 110 6.08 -4.79 -14.93
C TRP A 110 5.27 -5.83 -15.71
N GLU A 111 5.43 -7.10 -15.39
CA GLU A 111 4.62 -8.17 -16.02
C GLU A 111 3.12 -7.99 -15.80
N PHE A 112 2.72 -7.37 -14.68
CA PHE A 112 1.33 -7.01 -14.40
C PHE A 112 0.86 -5.80 -15.20
N LYS A 113 1.76 -5.10 -15.91
CA LYS A 113 1.46 -3.86 -16.65
C LYS A 113 0.68 -2.84 -15.81
N ARG A 114 0.96 -2.80 -14.51
CA ARG A 114 0.25 -1.96 -13.55
C ARG A 114 1.20 -1.51 -12.43
N ALA A 115 1.30 -0.19 -12.23
CA ALA A 115 2.14 0.38 -11.20
C ALA A 115 1.72 -0.06 -9.78
N SER A 116 2.68 -0.22 -8.89
CA SER A 116 2.51 -0.60 -7.49
C SER A 116 1.88 -1.99 -7.27
N TYR A 117 2.13 -2.93 -8.17
CA TYR A 117 1.79 -4.35 -8.02
C TYR A 117 3.07 -5.17 -7.94
N GLY A 118 3.32 -5.80 -6.79
CA GLY A 118 4.32 -6.85 -6.61
C GLY A 118 3.74 -8.23 -6.94
N TYR A 119 4.53 -9.29 -6.80
CA TYR A 119 4.06 -10.67 -6.97
C TYR A 119 3.05 -11.07 -5.91
N LEU A 120 3.16 -10.49 -4.70
CA LEU A 120 2.25 -10.72 -3.60
C LEU A 120 1.89 -9.39 -2.92
N SER A 121 0.66 -9.28 -2.46
CA SER A 121 0.21 -8.11 -1.72
C SER A 121 0.43 -8.32 -0.22
N GLY A 122 1.45 -7.67 0.36
CA GLY A 122 1.73 -7.75 1.79
C GLY A 122 0.51 -7.39 2.66
N ARG A 123 -0.32 -6.45 2.22
CA ARG A 123 -1.56 -6.08 2.92
C ARG A 123 -2.55 -7.23 3.00
N HIS A 124 -2.76 -7.95 1.90
CA HIS A 124 -3.68 -9.09 1.86
C HIS A 124 -3.12 -10.29 2.61
N VAL A 125 -1.80 -10.51 2.55
CA VAL A 125 -1.13 -11.52 3.39
C VAL A 125 -1.36 -11.23 4.87
N ALA A 126 -1.18 -9.98 5.31
CA ALA A 126 -1.41 -9.59 6.70
C ALA A 126 -2.89 -9.73 7.13
N ILE A 127 -3.84 -9.49 6.21
CA ILE A 127 -5.27 -9.70 6.45
C ILE A 127 -5.57 -11.19 6.62
N GLU A 128 -5.08 -12.04 5.71
CA GLU A 128 -5.28 -13.50 5.79
C GLU A 128 -4.58 -14.12 6.99
N ALA A 129 -3.50 -13.49 7.48
CA ALA A 129 -2.82 -13.89 8.72
C ALA A 129 -3.46 -13.31 10.00
N GLY A 130 -4.68 -12.74 9.93
CA GLY A 130 -5.42 -12.25 11.10
C GLY A 130 -4.88 -10.98 11.75
N LEU A 131 -3.98 -10.24 11.12
CA LEU A 131 -3.29 -9.11 11.73
C LEU A 131 -4.05 -7.78 11.61
N GLY A 132 -5.11 -7.72 10.80
CA GLY A 132 -5.88 -6.51 10.59
C GLY A 132 -6.88 -6.62 9.44
N THR A 133 -7.37 -5.46 8.97
CA THR A 133 -8.32 -5.36 7.87
C THR A 133 -7.92 -4.27 6.88
N MET A 134 -8.60 -4.20 5.75
CA MET A 134 -8.41 -3.09 4.81
C MET A 134 -9.15 -1.84 5.30
N GLY A 135 -8.49 -0.68 5.23
CA GLY A 135 -9.11 0.62 5.48
C GLY A 135 -9.86 1.18 4.27
N LEU A 136 -10.72 2.16 4.53
CA LEU A 136 -11.50 2.86 3.51
C LEU A 136 -10.59 3.53 2.45
N GLU A 137 -9.39 3.96 2.86
CA GLU A 137 -8.33 4.55 2.03
C GLU A 137 -7.40 3.51 1.39
N VAL A 138 -7.74 2.22 1.52
CA VAL A 138 -6.98 1.10 0.93
C VAL A 138 -5.61 0.84 1.56
N ASN A 139 -5.35 1.34 2.76
CA ASN A 139 -4.25 0.89 3.58
C ASN A 139 -4.66 -0.29 4.47
N PHE A 140 -3.68 -1.09 4.84
CA PHE A 140 -3.86 -2.09 5.90
C PHE A 140 -4.03 -1.37 7.24
N LEU A 141 -4.97 -1.81 8.06
CA LEU A 141 -5.22 -1.30 9.40
C LEU A 141 -4.98 -2.40 10.43
N SER A 142 -3.95 -2.24 11.23
CA SER A 142 -3.77 -3.03 12.44
C SER A 142 -4.71 -2.50 13.55
N PRO A 143 -5.31 -3.37 14.39
CA PRO A 143 -6.02 -2.91 15.58
C PRO A 143 -5.15 -2.07 16.52
N GLU A 144 -3.86 -2.40 16.65
CA GLU A 144 -2.92 -1.76 17.55
C GLU A 144 -2.29 -0.49 16.95
N PHE A 145 -1.84 -0.56 15.68
CA PHE A 145 -1.07 0.53 15.05
C PHE A 145 -1.88 1.37 14.07
N GLY A 146 -3.14 1.00 13.80
CA GLY A 146 -3.92 1.61 12.72
C GLY A 146 -3.21 1.46 11.37
N PRO A 147 -3.22 2.50 10.52
CA PRO A 147 -2.52 2.50 9.23
C PRO A 147 -1.02 2.86 9.35
N ARG A 148 -0.52 3.16 10.55
CA ARG A 148 0.85 3.62 10.80
C ARG A 148 1.80 2.44 10.99
N CYS A 149 1.74 1.52 10.05
CA CYS A 149 2.63 0.36 9.98
C CYS A 149 2.81 -0.11 8.54
N TYR A 150 3.88 -0.84 8.32
CA TYR A 150 4.16 -1.54 7.07
C TYR A 150 4.01 -3.04 7.23
N THR A 151 3.68 -3.70 6.13
CA THR A 151 3.51 -5.15 6.04
C THR A 151 4.49 -5.73 5.04
N SER A 152 5.15 -6.81 5.40
CA SER A 152 5.94 -7.64 4.50
C SER A 152 5.75 -9.12 4.89
N ALA A 153 6.45 -10.03 4.24
CA ALA A 153 6.26 -11.44 4.46
C ALA A 153 7.52 -12.27 4.18
N VAL A 154 7.57 -13.44 4.78
CA VAL A 154 8.50 -14.51 4.42
C VAL A 154 7.70 -15.72 3.96
N LEU A 155 7.93 -16.14 2.72
CA LEU A 155 7.33 -17.33 2.13
C LEU A 155 8.16 -18.55 2.53
N THR A 156 7.52 -19.69 2.83
CA THR A 156 8.25 -20.88 3.24
C THR A 156 7.58 -22.17 2.78
N THR A 157 8.39 -23.22 2.60
CA THR A 157 7.93 -24.58 2.36
C THR A 157 7.51 -25.30 3.63
N ALA A 158 7.74 -24.69 4.81
CA ALA A 158 7.23 -25.22 6.07
C ALA A 158 5.69 -25.24 6.06
N GLU A 159 5.12 -26.34 6.56
CA GLU A 159 3.68 -26.47 6.78
C GLU A 159 3.36 -25.98 8.19
N LEU A 160 2.94 -24.71 8.27
CA LEU A 160 2.62 -24.03 9.53
C LEU A 160 1.10 -23.88 9.64
N GLU A 161 0.58 -24.03 10.86
CA GLU A 161 -0.82 -23.76 11.14
C GLU A 161 -1.11 -22.26 10.91
N ALA A 162 -2.08 -21.95 10.05
CA ALA A 162 -2.47 -20.58 9.72
C ALA A 162 -3.31 -19.98 10.85
N ASP A 163 -3.10 -18.68 11.09
CA ASP A 163 -3.93 -17.92 12.02
C ASP A 163 -5.30 -17.62 11.39
N GLU A 164 -6.31 -17.47 12.25
CA GLU A 164 -7.66 -17.13 11.80
C GLU A 164 -7.75 -15.65 11.37
N LYS A 165 -8.40 -15.42 10.25
CA LYS A 165 -8.68 -14.06 9.75
C LYS A 165 -9.59 -13.32 10.71
N LEU A 166 -9.34 -12.02 10.91
CA LEU A 166 -10.23 -11.17 11.70
C LEU A 166 -11.61 -11.08 11.05
N THR A 167 -12.64 -11.39 11.81
CA THR A 167 -14.05 -11.29 11.38
C THR A 167 -14.60 -9.87 11.54
N ARG A 168 -14.02 -9.09 12.48
CA ARG A 168 -14.44 -7.72 12.75
C ARG A 168 -13.65 -6.72 11.90
N GLN A 169 -14.37 -5.86 11.16
CA GLN A 169 -13.76 -4.72 10.48
C GLN A 169 -13.16 -3.73 11.49
N VAL A 170 -11.87 -3.42 11.32
CA VAL A 170 -11.14 -2.47 12.17
C VAL A 170 -11.44 -1.02 11.76
N CYS A 171 -11.62 -0.76 10.46
CA CYS A 171 -11.97 0.55 9.96
C CYS A 171 -13.40 0.94 10.40
N ILE A 172 -13.57 2.17 10.88
CA ILE A 172 -14.88 2.72 11.25
C ILE A 172 -15.76 2.91 10.00
N GLY A 173 -15.15 3.01 8.82
CA GLY A 173 -15.83 3.08 7.55
C GLY A 173 -16.36 4.48 7.19
N GLU A 174 -17.43 4.48 6.41
CA GLU A 174 -17.99 5.69 5.78
C GLU A 174 -18.51 6.73 6.76
N THR A 175 -18.89 6.33 7.97
CA THR A 175 -19.33 7.25 9.02
C THR A 175 -18.18 8.11 9.56
N CYS A 176 -16.95 7.61 9.49
CA CYS A 176 -15.74 8.35 9.87
C CYS A 176 -15.25 9.24 8.73
N SER A 177 -14.92 8.69 7.57
CA SER A 177 -14.42 9.35 6.33
C SER A 177 -13.32 10.40 6.54
N ARG A 178 -12.58 10.37 7.66
CA ARG A 178 -11.53 11.36 7.97
C ARG A 178 -10.40 11.35 6.92
N CYS A 179 -9.98 10.17 6.48
CA CYS A 179 -8.96 9.99 5.43
C CYS A 179 -9.39 10.61 4.09
N LEU A 180 -10.69 10.51 3.74
CA LEU A 180 -11.23 11.15 2.56
C LEU A 180 -11.20 12.68 2.69
N TYR A 181 -11.64 13.21 3.83
CA TYR A 181 -11.65 14.66 4.05
C TYR A 181 -10.27 15.28 4.09
N SER A 182 -9.27 14.57 4.59
CA SER A 182 -7.89 15.06 4.71
C SER A 182 -7.09 14.93 3.43
N CYS A 183 -7.57 14.19 2.43
CA CYS A 183 -6.81 13.94 1.21
C CYS A 183 -6.64 15.24 0.40
N PRO A 184 -5.42 15.78 0.22
CA PRO A 184 -5.22 17.03 -0.52
C PRO A 184 -5.46 16.87 -2.03
N ALA A 185 -5.40 15.64 -2.54
CA ALA A 185 -5.58 15.31 -3.96
C ALA A 185 -6.98 14.78 -4.29
N ASP A 186 -7.90 14.73 -3.33
CA ASP A 186 -9.22 14.08 -3.46
C ASP A 186 -9.17 12.64 -4.01
N ALA A 187 -8.04 11.97 -3.77
CA ALA A 187 -7.74 10.65 -4.31
C ALA A 187 -8.41 9.50 -3.55
N VAL A 188 -8.78 9.72 -2.27
CA VAL A 188 -9.41 8.68 -1.44
C VAL A 188 -10.89 8.58 -1.80
N LEU A 189 -11.28 7.36 -2.15
CA LEU A 189 -12.65 7.01 -2.47
C LEU A 189 -13.20 6.10 -1.37
N HIS A 190 -14.51 5.82 -1.38
CA HIS A 190 -15.03 4.82 -0.44
C HIS A 190 -14.57 3.42 -0.86
N TRP A 191 -13.64 2.81 -0.09
CA TRP A 191 -13.05 1.48 -0.32
C TRP A 191 -12.28 1.37 -1.63
N GLY A 192 -11.70 2.50 -2.03
CA GLY A 192 -10.90 2.61 -3.25
C GLY A 192 -9.99 3.83 -3.21
N ILE A 193 -9.09 3.92 -4.17
CA ILE A 193 -8.18 5.06 -4.33
C ILE A 193 -7.92 5.33 -5.81
N ASP A 194 -7.95 6.61 -6.21
CA ASP A 194 -7.37 7.07 -7.47
C ASP A 194 -5.86 7.20 -7.29
N LYS A 195 -5.15 6.21 -7.79
CA LYS A 195 -3.68 6.16 -7.68
C LYS A 195 -2.98 7.29 -8.42
N ARG A 196 -3.54 7.74 -9.53
CA ARG A 196 -2.93 8.80 -10.33
C ARG A 196 -3.01 10.13 -9.58
N ALA A 197 -4.17 10.47 -9.06
CA ALA A 197 -4.35 11.66 -8.24
C ALA A 197 -3.47 11.60 -6.98
N CYS A 198 -3.48 10.46 -6.28
CA CYS A 198 -2.61 10.25 -5.12
C CYS A 198 -1.13 10.43 -5.46
N ALA A 199 -0.65 9.78 -6.54
CA ALA A 199 0.76 9.84 -6.93
C ALA A 199 1.21 11.24 -7.34
N GLN A 200 0.36 12.03 -7.98
CA GLN A 200 0.69 13.42 -8.33
C GLN A 200 1.04 14.27 -7.11
N PHE A 201 0.41 13.99 -5.99
CA PHE A 201 0.67 14.71 -4.74
C PHE A 201 1.72 14.01 -3.88
N ALA A 202 1.61 12.69 -3.72
CA ALA A 202 2.46 11.91 -2.82
C ALA A 202 3.87 11.67 -3.37
N GLN A 203 4.06 11.74 -4.70
CA GLN A 203 5.34 11.55 -5.38
C GLN A 203 5.84 12.86 -5.99
N GLU A 204 5.97 13.88 -5.18
CA GLU A 204 6.31 15.24 -5.60
C GLU A 204 7.61 15.30 -6.44
N PHE A 205 8.55 14.37 -6.17
CA PHE A 205 9.81 14.26 -6.91
C PHE A 205 9.96 12.86 -7.56
N GLY A 206 8.83 12.19 -7.80
CA GLY A 206 8.81 10.84 -8.33
C GLY A 206 8.96 10.76 -9.85
N TYR A 207 8.74 9.55 -10.36
CA TYR A 207 8.94 9.19 -11.76
C TYR A 207 8.21 10.12 -12.75
N SER A 208 6.97 10.51 -12.48
CA SER A 208 6.19 11.39 -13.37
C SER A 208 6.81 12.78 -13.50
N VAL A 209 7.36 13.31 -12.41
CA VAL A 209 8.04 14.62 -12.42
C VAL A 209 9.38 14.53 -13.14
N MET A 210 10.13 13.43 -12.91
CA MET A 210 11.36 13.15 -13.66
C MET A 210 11.10 13.11 -15.17
N LEU A 211 10.06 12.38 -15.62
CA LEU A 211 9.68 12.34 -17.03
C LEU A 211 9.34 13.73 -17.58
N SER A 212 8.60 14.54 -16.82
CA SER A 212 8.27 15.90 -17.22
C SER A 212 9.54 16.77 -17.38
N GLN A 213 10.52 16.61 -16.50
CA GLN A 213 11.81 17.32 -16.64
C GLN A 213 12.59 16.85 -17.87
N LEU A 214 12.65 15.55 -18.11
CA LEU A 214 13.29 15.01 -19.31
C LEU A 214 12.59 15.48 -20.60
N GLN A 215 11.26 15.55 -20.62
CA GLN A 215 10.52 16.09 -21.77
C GLN A 215 10.85 17.55 -22.02
N LYS A 216 10.90 18.39 -20.97
CA LYS A 216 11.31 19.79 -21.11
C LYS A 216 12.72 19.92 -21.67
N PHE A 217 13.64 19.09 -21.17
CA PHE A 217 15.03 19.06 -21.64
C PHE A 217 15.13 18.70 -23.14
N VAL A 218 14.43 17.64 -23.57
CA VAL A 218 14.45 17.17 -24.97
C VAL A 218 13.78 18.19 -25.91
N GLN A 219 12.76 18.90 -25.43
CA GLN A 219 12.03 19.90 -26.20
C GLN A 219 12.70 21.28 -26.21
N ALA A 220 13.73 21.50 -25.40
CA ALA A 220 14.45 22.76 -25.36
C ALA A 220 15.17 23.02 -26.71
N PRO A 221 15.10 24.25 -27.25
CA PRO A 221 15.49 24.53 -28.64
C PRO A 221 17.01 24.50 -28.89
N ASP A 222 17.79 24.70 -27.85
CA ASP A 222 19.25 24.79 -27.93
C ASP A 222 19.93 24.36 -26.63
N PRO A 223 21.26 24.21 -26.59
CA PRO A 223 22.01 23.81 -25.41
C PRO A 223 21.87 24.73 -24.21
N ASP A 224 21.72 26.04 -24.42
CA ASP A 224 21.57 26.99 -23.32
C ASP A 224 20.21 26.82 -22.63
N ALA A 225 19.13 26.67 -23.40
CA ALA A 225 17.82 26.36 -22.87
C ALA A 225 17.78 24.96 -22.19
N GLN A 226 18.55 23.99 -22.67
CA GLN A 226 18.71 22.69 -22.01
C GLN A 226 19.35 22.82 -20.64
N LEU A 227 20.42 23.63 -20.54
CA LEU A 227 21.07 23.91 -19.27
C LEU A 227 20.13 24.63 -18.29
N GLU A 228 19.34 25.57 -18.77
CA GLU A 228 18.32 26.23 -17.92
C GLU A 228 17.35 25.23 -17.29
N VAL A 229 16.89 24.21 -18.04
CA VAL A 229 16.01 23.15 -17.51
C VAL A 229 16.71 22.34 -16.42
N LEU A 230 18.00 22.01 -16.60
CA LEU A 230 18.78 21.23 -15.63
C LEU A 230 19.16 22.04 -14.38
N CYS A 231 19.32 23.35 -14.51
CA CYS A 231 19.73 24.23 -13.41
C CYS A 231 18.54 24.76 -12.59
N THR A 232 17.39 24.10 -12.63
CA THR A 232 16.22 24.50 -11.84
C THR A 232 16.23 23.87 -10.44
N PRO A 233 15.64 24.53 -9.42
CA PRO A 233 15.41 23.91 -8.12
C PRO A 233 14.64 22.60 -8.21
N GLN A 234 13.69 22.48 -9.14
CA GLN A 234 12.91 21.27 -9.36
C GLN A 234 13.77 20.11 -9.87
N ALA A 235 14.67 20.36 -10.83
CA ALA A 235 15.60 19.34 -11.32
C ALA A 235 16.50 18.83 -10.18
N TYR A 236 17.01 19.74 -9.35
CA TYR A 236 17.79 19.40 -8.17
C TYR A 236 16.98 18.58 -7.16
N ALA A 237 15.72 18.95 -6.89
CA ALA A 237 14.85 18.23 -5.97
C ALA A 237 14.52 16.80 -6.47
N VAL A 238 14.29 16.61 -7.78
CA VAL A 238 14.13 15.29 -8.41
C VAL A 238 15.39 14.44 -8.20
N TRP A 239 16.57 15.03 -8.44
CA TRP A 239 17.84 14.32 -8.22
C TRP A 239 18.05 13.93 -6.74
N GLN A 240 17.76 14.85 -5.80
CA GLN A 240 17.81 14.55 -4.36
C GLN A 240 16.79 13.47 -3.98
N GLY A 241 15.58 13.51 -4.52
CA GLY A 241 14.54 12.51 -4.31
C GLY A 241 15.00 11.11 -4.74
N LEU A 242 15.63 10.99 -5.90
CA LEU A 242 16.19 9.72 -6.39
C LEU A 242 17.31 9.18 -5.49
N LEU A 243 18.23 10.03 -5.05
CA LEU A 243 19.34 9.64 -4.19
C LEU A 243 18.94 9.25 -2.78
N ARG A 244 17.98 9.96 -2.21
CA ARG A 244 17.56 9.81 -0.82
C ARG A 244 16.27 9.00 -0.66
N VAL A 245 15.60 8.71 -1.77
CA VAL A 245 14.31 7.99 -1.81
C VAL A 245 13.19 8.73 -1.09
N VAL A 246 13.37 10.02 -0.81
CA VAL A 246 12.38 10.89 -0.18
C VAL A 246 11.61 11.66 -1.23
N GLY A 247 10.28 11.60 -1.20
CA GLY A 247 9.41 12.23 -2.20
C GLY A 247 9.34 11.50 -3.54
N ALA A 248 10.09 10.42 -3.72
CA ALA A 248 10.13 9.66 -4.97
C ALA A 248 9.13 8.49 -5.01
N PHE A 249 8.84 7.86 -3.87
CA PHE A 249 8.01 6.66 -3.79
C PHE A 249 6.62 6.87 -3.17
N GLY A 250 6.28 8.06 -2.77
CA GLY A 250 4.92 8.40 -2.53
C GLY A 250 4.38 8.15 -1.15
N ASP A 251 4.78 9.00 -0.24
CA ASP A 251 4.35 8.92 1.14
C ASP A 251 3.76 10.25 1.61
N CYS A 252 2.57 10.58 1.11
CA CYS A 252 1.76 11.62 1.72
C CYS A 252 1.16 11.06 3.02
N PRO A 253 1.47 11.60 4.20
CA PRO A 253 1.07 11.00 5.48
C PRO A 253 -0.38 11.31 5.87
N ARG A 254 -1.11 12.16 5.14
CA ARG A 254 -2.38 12.73 5.61
C ARG A 254 -3.45 11.70 5.99
N CYS A 255 -3.69 10.70 5.16
CA CYS A 255 -4.68 9.67 5.47
C CYS A 255 -4.25 8.78 6.68
N LEU A 256 -2.95 8.61 6.90
CA LEU A 256 -2.41 7.87 8.03
C LEU A 256 -2.52 8.68 9.33
N GLU A 257 -2.18 9.97 9.27
CA GLU A 257 -2.17 10.89 10.43
C GLU A 257 -3.56 11.04 11.07
N VAL A 258 -4.58 11.21 10.23
CA VAL A 258 -5.94 11.51 10.71
C VAL A 258 -6.76 10.27 11.08
N CYS A 259 -6.26 9.07 10.80
CA CYS A 259 -6.98 7.83 11.09
C CYS A 259 -7.03 7.57 12.60
N PRO A 260 -8.23 7.47 13.20
CA PRO A 260 -8.39 7.30 14.65
C PRO A 260 -8.19 5.86 15.12
N VAL A 261 -7.91 4.93 14.22
CA VAL A 261 -7.59 3.54 14.54
C VAL A 261 -6.15 3.44 14.99
N GLY A 262 -5.91 2.69 16.06
CA GLY A 262 -4.61 2.47 16.67
C GLY A 262 -4.44 3.21 17.99
N GLU A 263 -3.73 2.60 18.92
CA GLU A 263 -3.51 3.15 20.28
C GLU A 263 -2.66 4.42 20.27
N ASP A 264 -1.74 4.53 19.34
CA ASP A 264 -0.87 5.68 19.15
C ASP A 264 -1.65 6.95 18.77
N TYR A 265 -2.74 6.81 17.97
CA TYR A 265 -3.59 7.95 17.64
C TYR A 265 -4.25 8.53 18.90
N VAL A 266 -4.88 7.71 19.72
CA VAL A 266 -5.54 8.17 20.93
C VAL A 266 -4.52 8.76 21.91
N LYS A 267 -3.37 8.15 22.05
CA LYS A 267 -2.35 8.50 23.02
C LYS A 267 -1.50 9.70 22.63
N TRP A 268 -1.19 9.87 21.33
CA TRP A 268 -0.16 10.79 20.87
C TRP A 268 -0.61 11.78 19.80
N LEU A 269 -1.67 11.46 19.03
CA LEU A 269 -2.02 12.16 17.81
C LEU A 269 -3.41 12.80 17.84
N SER A 270 -4.34 12.37 18.70
CA SER A 270 -5.74 12.80 18.68
C SER A 270 -5.91 14.32 18.78
N ASP A 271 -5.11 14.98 19.60
CA ASP A 271 -5.22 16.43 19.80
C ASP A 271 -4.66 17.19 18.60
N GLU A 272 -3.56 16.71 18.02
CA GLU A 272 -2.91 17.38 16.89
C GLU A 272 -3.63 17.16 15.54
N HIS A 273 -4.23 15.98 15.37
CA HIS A 273 -4.89 15.61 14.12
C HIS A 273 -6.42 15.55 14.21
N ARG A 274 -6.99 16.08 15.32
CA ARG A 274 -8.44 16.14 15.50
C ARG A 274 -9.14 16.95 14.43
N GLU A 275 -8.60 18.09 14.09
CA GLU A 275 -9.10 18.94 13.04
C GLU A 275 -8.51 18.54 11.68
N ILE A 276 -9.33 18.64 10.65
CA ILE A 276 -8.95 18.38 9.26
C ILE A 276 -9.13 19.68 8.49
N PRO A 277 -8.07 20.49 8.35
CA PRO A 277 -8.16 21.77 7.67
C PRO A 277 -8.64 21.69 6.22
N GLU A 278 -8.36 20.55 5.57
CA GLU A 278 -8.75 20.31 4.18
C GLU A 278 -10.25 20.01 4.04
N LYS A 279 -10.97 19.70 5.13
CA LYS A 279 -12.40 19.41 5.10
C LYS A 279 -13.20 20.67 4.76
N ASN A 280 -13.98 20.60 3.70
CA ASN A 280 -14.87 21.66 3.24
C ASN A 280 -16.22 21.09 2.81
N ALA A 281 -17.18 21.99 2.48
CA ALA A 281 -18.53 21.59 2.09
C ALA A 281 -18.55 20.73 0.82
N GLN A 282 -17.64 20.99 -0.13
CA GLN A 282 -17.52 20.21 -1.36
C GLN A 282 -17.11 18.76 -1.07
N LYS A 283 -16.10 18.53 -0.22
CA LYS A 283 -15.68 17.18 0.18
C LYS A 283 -16.77 16.43 0.93
N VAL A 284 -17.51 17.12 1.80
CA VAL A 284 -18.64 16.52 2.52
C VAL A 284 -19.75 16.09 1.54
N THR A 285 -20.04 16.92 0.55
CA THR A 285 -21.01 16.59 -0.51
C THR A 285 -20.53 15.42 -1.35
N LEU A 286 -19.26 15.43 -1.76
CA LEU A 286 -18.66 14.35 -2.53
C LEU A 286 -18.69 13.02 -1.77
N ALA A 287 -18.34 13.00 -0.48
CA ALA A 287 -18.40 11.80 0.35
C ALA A 287 -19.84 11.22 0.44
N LYS A 288 -20.84 12.08 0.63
CA LYS A 288 -22.25 11.65 0.63
C LYS A 288 -22.69 11.09 -0.72
N GLN A 289 -22.25 11.73 -1.81
CA GLN A 289 -22.56 11.26 -3.17
C GLN A 289 -21.90 9.89 -3.43
N MET A 290 -20.62 9.72 -3.09
CA MET A 290 -19.93 8.45 -3.22
C MET A 290 -20.64 7.32 -2.43
N GLN A 291 -21.07 7.61 -1.21
CA GLN A 291 -21.80 6.66 -0.39
C GLN A 291 -23.14 6.26 -1.04
N THR A 292 -23.86 7.23 -1.59
CA THR A 292 -25.14 7.03 -2.27
C THR A 292 -24.95 6.19 -3.53
N ASP A 293 -23.96 6.54 -4.36
CA ASP A 293 -23.68 5.85 -5.62
C ASP A 293 -23.20 4.42 -5.37
N ARG A 294 -22.37 4.22 -4.35
CA ARG A 294 -21.95 2.88 -3.94
C ARG A 294 -23.13 2.01 -3.51
N LYS A 295 -24.07 2.54 -2.69
CA LYS A 295 -25.29 1.82 -2.29
C LYS A 295 -26.18 1.48 -3.48
N ALA A 296 -26.20 2.34 -4.50
CA ALA A 296 -26.93 2.13 -5.75
C ALA A 296 -26.18 1.25 -6.76
N GLY A 297 -24.97 0.76 -6.44
CA GLY A 297 -24.15 -0.04 -7.34
C GLY A 297 -23.59 0.73 -8.54
N LYS A 298 -23.58 2.07 -8.50
CA LYS A 298 -23.06 2.91 -9.57
C LYS A 298 -21.53 3.03 -9.49
N ASP A 299 -20.90 3.05 -10.65
CA ASP A 299 -19.49 3.42 -10.77
C ASP A 299 -19.29 4.94 -10.66
N LEU A 300 -18.14 5.37 -10.15
CA LEU A 300 -17.79 6.79 -10.12
C LEU A 300 -17.46 7.25 -11.56
N PRO A 301 -18.13 8.30 -12.07
CA PRO A 301 -17.90 8.77 -13.42
C PRO A 301 -16.50 9.36 -13.59
N GLY A 302 -15.90 9.14 -14.76
CA GLY A 302 -14.61 9.73 -15.14
C GLY A 302 -13.36 9.04 -14.59
N LEU A 303 -13.50 7.97 -13.81
CA LEU A 303 -12.36 7.22 -13.26
C LEU A 303 -12.10 5.96 -14.12
N SER A 304 -10.95 5.91 -14.77
CA SER A 304 -10.55 4.73 -15.51
C SER A 304 -10.12 3.61 -14.56
N ALA A 305 -10.37 2.35 -14.94
CA ALA A 305 -9.94 1.17 -14.19
C ALA A 305 -8.42 1.10 -13.96
N TRP A 306 -7.63 1.81 -14.76
CA TRP A 306 -6.18 1.94 -14.64
C TRP A 306 -5.74 2.82 -13.49
N ASN A 307 -6.49 3.89 -13.23
CA ASN A 307 -6.15 4.88 -12.24
C ASN A 307 -6.70 4.52 -10.86
N VAL A 308 -7.78 3.74 -10.79
CA VAL A 308 -8.48 3.43 -9.56
C VAL A 308 -8.17 2.03 -9.07
N ARG A 309 -7.85 1.91 -7.79
CA ARG A 309 -7.81 0.64 -7.07
C ARG A 309 -9.08 0.55 -6.22
N TRP A 310 -9.93 -0.40 -6.54
CA TRP A 310 -11.06 -0.80 -5.71
C TRP A 310 -10.70 -2.06 -4.93
N VAL A 311 -11.01 -2.09 -3.67
CA VAL A 311 -10.80 -3.27 -2.84
C VAL A 311 -12.08 -3.70 -2.11
N GLY A 312 -13.07 -2.82 -2.01
CA GLY A 312 -14.28 -3.05 -1.19
C GLY A 312 -13.96 -3.08 0.31
N GLU A 313 -15.01 -3.21 1.10
CA GLU A 313 -14.92 -3.23 2.58
C GLU A 313 -14.16 -4.44 3.11
N GLU A 314 -14.25 -5.56 2.40
CA GLU A 314 -13.55 -6.81 2.74
C GLU A 314 -12.12 -6.88 2.20
N GLY A 315 -11.64 -5.84 1.51
CA GLY A 315 -10.32 -5.82 0.91
C GLY A 315 -10.21 -6.50 -0.45
N TYR A 316 -11.33 -7.00 -1.00
CA TYR A 316 -11.36 -7.72 -2.27
C TYR A 316 -12.39 -7.12 -3.22
N VAL A 317 -12.09 -7.10 -4.51
CA VAL A 317 -13.04 -6.65 -5.54
C VAL A 317 -14.07 -7.78 -5.77
N PRO A 318 -15.39 -7.51 -5.65
CA PRO A 318 -16.40 -8.53 -5.87
C PRO A 318 -16.36 -9.15 -7.27
N PRO A 319 -16.54 -10.47 -7.41
CA PRO A 319 -16.42 -11.17 -8.70
C PRO A 319 -17.29 -10.63 -9.85
N LYS A 320 -18.53 -10.24 -9.57
CA LYS A 320 -19.48 -9.69 -10.58
C LYS A 320 -18.99 -8.40 -11.23
N LYS A 321 -18.43 -7.46 -10.47
CA LYS A 321 -17.89 -6.20 -11.01
C LYS A 321 -16.60 -6.39 -11.81
N ARG A 322 -15.96 -7.55 -11.71
CA ARG A 322 -14.76 -7.91 -12.47
C ARG A 322 -15.06 -8.40 -13.86
N GLN A 323 -16.15 -9.16 -14.04
CA GLN A 323 -16.55 -9.71 -15.35
C GLN A 323 -17.03 -8.60 -16.29
N GLU A 324 -17.90 -7.72 -15.84
CA GLU A 324 -18.41 -6.60 -16.63
C GLU A 324 -17.28 -5.67 -17.13
N LYS A 325 -16.33 -5.31 -16.26
CA LYS A 325 -15.19 -4.45 -16.66
C LYS A 325 -14.13 -5.15 -17.53
N SER A 326 -14.02 -6.48 -17.47
CA SER A 326 -13.11 -7.21 -18.34
C SER A 326 -13.62 -7.30 -19.78
N GLU A 327 -14.93 -7.24 -19.98
CA GLU A 327 -15.58 -7.22 -21.27
C GLU A 327 -15.50 -5.82 -21.90
N GLU A 328 -15.79 -4.76 -21.16
CA GLU A 328 -15.63 -3.37 -21.63
C GLU A 328 -14.18 -3.03 -22.05
N LEU A 329 -13.19 -3.54 -21.31
CA LEU A 329 -11.77 -3.33 -21.65
C LEU A 329 -11.31 -4.14 -22.88
N LYS A 330 -11.99 -5.25 -23.21
CA LYS A 330 -11.76 -5.99 -24.45
C LYS A 330 -12.40 -5.31 -25.64
N GLU A 331 -13.55 -4.69 -25.46
CA GLU A 331 -14.28 -3.98 -26.51
C GLU A 331 -13.71 -2.60 -26.81
N SER A 332 -13.15 -1.89 -25.84
CA SER A 332 -12.59 -0.54 -26.02
C SER A 332 -11.27 -0.50 -26.79
N GLY A 333 -10.58 -1.63 -26.98
CA GLY A 333 -9.33 -1.70 -27.74
C GLY A 333 -8.17 -0.85 -27.16
N GLU A 334 -8.29 -0.29 -25.97
CA GLU A 334 -7.33 0.61 -25.33
C GLU A 334 -5.99 -0.03 -24.90
N TRP A 335 -5.70 -1.24 -25.39
CA TRP A 335 -4.43 -1.95 -25.19
C TRP A 335 -3.30 -1.50 -26.11
N ARG A 336 -3.52 -0.51 -26.96
CA ARG A 336 -2.44 0.01 -27.81
C ARG A 336 -1.67 1.08 -27.05
N VAL A 337 -0.52 0.69 -26.52
CA VAL A 337 0.56 1.62 -26.22
C VAL A 337 0.86 2.32 -27.54
N LYS A 338 0.51 3.58 -27.66
CA LYS A 338 1.07 4.41 -28.72
C LYS A 338 2.55 4.55 -28.41
N SER A 339 3.35 3.90 -29.26
CA SER A 339 4.79 4.06 -29.37
C SER A 339 5.17 5.51 -29.57
#